data_d0d1013376a4b66bd24aa7cd624a03ab
#
_entry.id   d0d1013376a4b66bd24aa7cd624a03ab
#
_cell.length_a   1.000
_cell.length_b   1.000
_cell.length_c   1.000
_cell.angle_alpha   90.00
_cell.angle_beta   90.00
_cell.angle_gamma   90.00
#
_symmetry.space_group_name_H-M   'P 1'
#
loop_
_entity.id
_entity.type
_entity.pdbx_description
1 polymer ?
#
loop_
_entity_poly.entity_id
_entity_poly.type
_entity_poly.pdbx_seq_one_letter_code
_entity_poly.pdbx_strand_id
1 'polypeptide(L)'
;MKKSSGSKPLKICLLTYRGNPNCGGQGVYIKHLSKALSDLGHQVDVISGPPYPHLDSKVKLHKLPSLDLYNPEHLFTPKRVADLARPINMYEYLNVCTGSFPEPFTFGERVYSYLKKHRKNYDIVHDNQCLSYGIGRLAQKVMPTIVTIHHPITVDQQEDYKVAKTLFKKYRVFRWYSFIRMQMKVARKFSHIVTVSEFTKKDIAKEFSLDENKFRVVHNGINNEYFYPVQNGTRPENTIIVTNSADIPLKGLNFLLEAAAQIRKKQPVKLTVIGQPKKNGIIENLVDKLGVSDIVHFTGRIANEEFADYYAKATVAVIPSLYEGFGLPAAEAMACGVPLISTSGGALPEVVGDAGIIVPPADASALAREIMFLFNNPDQRKKMAQAGIERVNSIFNWSKAAGEMVEVYREAIDGYHRSA
;
A
#
# COMPACT_ATOMS: atom_id res chain seq x y z
N MET A 1 -14.44 23.01 14.00
CA MET A 1 -14.09 22.87 12.57
C MET A 1 -14.38 24.18 11.87
N LYS A 2 -13.38 24.97 11.51
CA LYS A 2 -13.56 26.16 10.63
C LYS A 2 -13.88 25.63 9.22
N LYS A 3 -15.08 25.94 8.70
CA LYS A 3 -15.40 25.78 7.29
C LYS A 3 -14.34 26.54 6.49
N SER A 4 -13.52 25.84 5.70
CA SER A 4 -12.58 26.46 4.76
C SER A 4 -13.40 27.32 3.81
N SER A 5 -13.05 28.60 3.76
CA SER A 5 -13.67 29.61 2.89
C SER A 5 -13.76 29.14 1.45
N GLY A 6 -14.98 29.08 0.93
CA GLY A 6 -15.50 29.22 -0.43
C GLY A 6 -14.66 28.89 -1.67
N SER A 7 -13.81 27.89 -1.68
CA SER A 7 -13.14 27.49 -2.91
C SER A 7 -14.03 26.52 -3.72
N LYS A 8 -14.21 26.84 -5.00
CA LYS A 8 -15.06 26.07 -5.95
C LYS A 8 -14.78 24.57 -5.91
N PRO A 9 -15.80 23.71 -5.81
CA PRO A 9 -15.64 22.25 -5.95
C PRO A 9 -14.90 21.86 -7.23
N LEU A 10 -13.99 20.91 -7.12
CA LEU A 10 -13.24 20.37 -8.26
C LEU A 10 -13.95 19.12 -8.81
N LYS A 11 -13.78 18.89 -10.12
CA LYS A 11 -14.12 17.65 -10.82
C LYS A 11 -12.85 16.83 -10.98
N ILE A 12 -12.71 15.78 -10.17
CA ILE A 12 -11.49 14.98 -10.01
C ILE A 12 -11.67 13.62 -10.67
N CYS A 13 -10.70 13.22 -11.50
CA CYS A 13 -10.63 11.88 -12.06
C CYS A 13 -9.45 11.11 -11.47
N LEU A 14 -9.73 10.11 -10.64
CA LEU A 14 -8.71 9.21 -10.11
C LEU A 14 -8.53 8.00 -11.02
N LEU A 15 -7.29 7.58 -11.22
CA LEU A 15 -6.95 6.45 -12.09
C LEU A 15 -6.32 5.32 -11.27
N THR A 16 -6.69 4.07 -11.56
CA THR A 16 -5.99 2.90 -11.06
C THR A 16 -6.02 1.76 -12.08
N TYR A 17 -4.87 1.23 -12.46
CA TYR A 17 -4.83 0.14 -13.44
C TYR A 17 -5.31 -1.20 -12.85
N ARG A 18 -5.23 -1.37 -11.52
CA ARG A 18 -5.79 -2.48 -10.75
C ARG A 18 -6.39 -1.95 -9.45
N GLY A 19 -7.68 -2.08 -9.28
CA GLY A 19 -8.40 -1.62 -8.11
C GLY A 19 -8.80 -2.76 -7.17
N ASN A 20 -7.94 -3.77 -6.95
CA ASN A 20 -8.30 -4.92 -6.11
C ASN A 20 -8.86 -4.46 -4.75
N PRO A 21 -10.14 -4.76 -4.44
CA PRO A 21 -10.77 -4.27 -3.21
C PRO A 21 -10.26 -4.96 -1.95
N ASN A 22 -9.58 -6.10 -2.12
CA ASN A 22 -9.32 -7.03 -1.02
C ASN A 22 -7.83 -7.21 -0.70
N CYS A 23 -6.93 -6.79 -1.56
CA CYS A 23 -5.48 -6.88 -1.32
C CYS A 23 -4.73 -5.88 -2.20
N GLY A 24 -3.55 -5.49 -1.74
CA GLY A 24 -2.73 -4.49 -2.42
C GLY A 24 -3.16 -3.06 -2.08
N GLY A 25 -2.20 -2.22 -1.69
CA GLY A 25 -2.45 -0.86 -1.20
C GLY A 25 -3.19 0.06 -2.17
N GLN A 26 -3.07 -0.16 -3.49
CA GLN A 26 -3.63 0.75 -4.50
C GLN A 26 -5.16 0.81 -4.52
N GLY A 27 -5.85 -0.34 -4.42
CA GLY A 27 -7.32 -0.39 -4.40
C GLY A 27 -7.90 0.19 -3.12
N VAL A 28 -7.28 -0.09 -1.99
CA VAL A 28 -7.64 0.48 -0.68
C VAL A 28 -7.42 1.99 -0.66
N TYR A 29 -6.27 2.46 -1.15
CA TYR A 29 -5.98 3.89 -1.28
C TYR A 29 -7.04 4.63 -2.10
N ILE A 30 -7.36 4.14 -3.30
CA ILE A 30 -8.37 4.76 -4.18
C ILE A 30 -9.75 4.79 -3.51
N LYS A 31 -10.16 3.70 -2.85
CA LYS A 31 -11.43 3.64 -2.12
C LYS A 31 -11.55 4.76 -1.09
N HIS A 32 -10.54 4.90 -0.24
CA HIS A 32 -10.60 5.86 0.87
C HIS A 32 -10.36 7.30 0.43
N LEU A 33 -9.40 7.54 -0.47
CA LEU A 33 -9.15 8.87 -0.99
C LEU A 33 -10.36 9.41 -1.77
N SER A 34 -10.97 8.59 -2.65
CA SER A 34 -12.14 9.02 -3.42
C SER A 34 -13.34 9.37 -2.53
N LYS A 35 -13.58 8.55 -1.49
CA LYS A 35 -14.62 8.84 -0.49
C LYS A 35 -14.33 10.15 0.25
N ALA A 36 -13.11 10.32 0.77
CA ALA A 36 -12.75 11.51 1.53
C ALA A 36 -12.81 12.81 0.70
N LEU A 37 -12.38 12.78 -0.57
CA LEU A 37 -12.54 13.89 -1.50
C LEU A 37 -14.01 14.22 -1.79
N SER A 38 -14.85 13.19 -1.95
CA SER A 38 -16.29 13.36 -2.13
C SER A 38 -16.96 13.94 -0.88
N ASP A 39 -16.56 13.49 0.31
CA ASP A 39 -17.06 14.02 1.59
C ASP A 39 -16.65 15.48 1.83
N LEU A 40 -15.54 15.96 1.21
CA LEU A 40 -15.17 17.38 1.16
C LEU A 40 -15.99 18.21 0.14
N GLY A 41 -16.91 17.57 -0.60
CA GLY A 41 -17.80 18.24 -1.54
C GLY A 41 -17.27 18.31 -2.98
N HIS A 42 -16.21 17.59 -3.33
CA HIS A 42 -15.71 17.49 -4.69
C HIS A 42 -16.49 16.43 -5.50
N GLN A 43 -16.60 16.62 -6.81
CA GLN A 43 -17.10 15.59 -7.71
C GLN A 43 -15.94 14.64 -8.06
N VAL A 44 -16.08 13.34 -7.72
CA VAL A 44 -15.02 12.36 -7.89
C VAL A 44 -15.48 11.21 -8.75
N ASP A 45 -14.77 10.97 -9.85
CA ASP A 45 -14.91 9.80 -10.70
C ASP A 45 -13.63 8.96 -10.60
N VAL A 46 -13.78 7.63 -10.65
CA VAL A 46 -12.65 6.69 -10.70
C VAL A 46 -12.69 5.93 -12.02
N ILE A 47 -11.59 5.95 -12.75
CA ILE A 47 -11.38 5.10 -13.93
C ILE A 47 -10.47 3.95 -13.53
N SER A 48 -10.96 2.71 -13.66
CA SER A 48 -10.23 1.52 -13.23
C SER A 48 -10.16 0.44 -14.30
N GLY A 49 -8.99 -0.24 -14.37
CA GLY A 49 -8.88 -1.57 -14.94
C GLY A 49 -9.30 -2.66 -13.95
N PRO A 50 -9.52 -3.91 -14.41
CA PRO A 50 -9.84 -5.04 -13.53
C PRO A 50 -8.61 -5.48 -12.70
N PRO A 51 -8.83 -6.09 -11.52
CA PRO A 51 -10.10 -6.17 -10.80
C PRO A 51 -10.56 -4.79 -10.31
N TYR A 52 -11.87 -4.54 -10.35
CA TYR A 52 -12.42 -3.23 -10.08
C TYR A 52 -12.55 -2.96 -8.56
N PRO A 53 -12.33 -1.71 -8.10
CA PRO A 53 -12.49 -1.36 -6.69
C PRO A 53 -13.96 -1.32 -6.27
N HIS A 54 -14.20 -1.58 -4.99
CA HIS A 54 -15.48 -1.28 -4.34
C HIS A 54 -15.42 0.16 -3.81
N LEU A 55 -16.23 1.05 -4.36
CA LEU A 55 -16.23 2.47 -4.04
C LEU A 55 -17.49 2.86 -3.26
N ASP A 56 -17.43 4.03 -2.60
CA ASP A 56 -18.59 4.67 -2.01
C ASP A 56 -19.63 5.01 -3.10
N SER A 57 -20.92 4.98 -2.74
CA SER A 57 -22.04 5.23 -3.69
C SER A 57 -22.02 6.60 -4.33
N LYS A 58 -21.39 7.59 -3.70
CA LYS A 58 -21.22 8.95 -4.23
C LYS A 58 -20.14 9.05 -5.31
N VAL A 59 -19.28 8.04 -5.44
CA VAL A 59 -18.13 8.02 -6.38
C VAL A 59 -18.49 7.20 -7.60
N LYS A 60 -18.41 7.80 -8.78
CA LYS A 60 -18.73 7.13 -10.04
C LYS A 60 -17.54 6.30 -10.53
N LEU A 61 -17.78 5.00 -10.78
CA LEU A 61 -16.78 4.08 -11.35
C LEU A 61 -16.95 3.97 -12.86
N HIS A 62 -15.88 4.30 -13.61
CA HIS A 62 -15.76 4.03 -15.04
C HIS A 62 -14.86 2.82 -15.26
N LYS A 63 -15.43 1.70 -15.67
CA LYS A 63 -14.72 0.46 -15.93
C LYS A 63 -14.05 0.51 -17.31
N LEU A 64 -12.72 0.43 -17.38
CA LEU A 64 -11.97 0.22 -18.62
C LEU A 64 -11.62 -1.25 -18.75
N PRO A 65 -12.26 -1.99 -19.65
CA PRO A 65 -12.00 -3.41 -19.81
C PRO A 65 -10.60 -3.67 -20.38
N SER A 66 -9.94 -4.70 -19.87
CA SER A 66 -8.72 -5.30 -20.41
C SER A 66 -8.93 -6.81 -20.61
N LEU A 67 -7.89 -7.53 -20.99
CA LEU A 67 -7.97 -8.99 -21.08
C LEU A 67 -8.03 -9.66 -19.69
N ASP A 68 -7.65 -8.95 -18.63
CA ASP A 68 -7.63 -9.44 -17.24
C ASP A 68 -6.89 -10.79 -17.08
N LEU A 69 -5.73 -10.90 -17.73
CA LEU A 69 -4.97 -12.16 -17.87
C LEU A 69 -4.39 -12.71 -16.57
N TYR A 70 -4.41 -11.91 -15.49
CA TYR A 70 -3.99 -12.33 -14.14
C TYR A 70 -5.16 -12.71 -13.23
N ASN A 71 -6.35 -12.86 -13.78
CA ASN A 71 -7.51 -13.33 -13.05
C ASN A 71 -7.35 -14.85 -12.77
N PRO A 72 -7.48 -15.30 -11.50
CA PRO A 72 -7.34 -16.71 -11.14
C PRO A 72 -8.30 -17.66 -11.87
N GLU A 73 -9.48 -17.18 -12.25
CA GLU A 73 -10.50 -17.98 -12.94
C GLU A 73 -10.09 -18.36 -14.38
N HIS A 74 -9.24 -17.55 -15.03
CA HIS A 74 -8.79 -17.80 -16.41
C HIS A 74 -7.35 -17.31 -16.64
N LEU A 75 -6.48 -17.63 -15.70
CA LEU A 75 -5.08 -17.19 -15.66
C LEU A 75 -4.37 -17.37 -17.02
N PHE A 76 -3.79 -16.26 -17.52
CA PHE A 76 -3.08 -16.16 -18.81
C PHE A 76 -3.90 -16.48 -20.07
N THR A 77 -5.22 -16.65 -19.93
CA THR A 77 -6.11 -16.98 -21.04
C THR A 77 -7.14 -15.86 -21.27
N PRO A 78 -7.29 -15.33 -22.49
CA PRO A 78 -8.33 -14.34 -22.77
C PRO A 78 -9.71 -15.00 -22.70
N LYS A 79 -10.70 -14.30 -22.11
CA LYS A 79 -12.08 -14.81 -22.01
C LYS A 79 -12.70 -15.13 -23.37
N ARG A 80 -12.35 -14.33 -24.38
CA ARG A 80 -12.80 -14.53 -25.76
C ARG A 80 -11.65 -14.25 -26.72
N VAL A 81 -11.38 -15.18 -27.64
CA VAL A 81 -10.32 -15.03 -28.65
C VAL A 81 -10.57 -13.80 -29.54
N ALA A 82 -11.83 -13.46 -29.82
CA ALA A 82 -12.20 -12.27 -30.60
C ALA A 82 -11.69 -10.95 -29.97
N ASP A 83 -11.48 -10.91 -28.65
CA ASP A 83 -10.92 -9.73 -27.98
C ASP A 83 -9.48 -9.43 -28.40
N LEU A 84 -8.76 -10.41 -28.92
CA LEU A 84 -7.39 -10.26 -29.46
C LEU A 84 -7.36 -9.47 -30.79
N ALA A 85 -8.48 -9.32 -31.48
CA ALA A 85 -8.56 -8.51 -32.70
C ALA A 85 -8.23 -7.01 -32.47
N ARG A 86 -8.31 -6.54 -31.23
CA ARG A 86 -7.90 -5.17 -30.87
C ARG A 86 -6.37 -5.12 -30.71
N PRO A 87 -5.64 -4.23 -31.42
CA PRO A 87 -4.17 -4.19 -31.34
C PRO A 87 -3.61 -4.07 -29.94
N ILE A 88 -4.25 -3.28 -29.05
CA ILE A 88 -3.83 -3.10 -27.67
C ILE A 88 -3.98 -4.39 -26.84
N ASN A 89 -5.00 -5.17 -27.12
CA ASN A 89 -5.22 -6.46 -26.44
C ASN A 89 -4.24 -7.52 -26.96
N MET A 90 -3.97 -7.55 -28.27
CA MET A 90 -2.95 -8.42 -28.85
C MET A 90 -1.57 -8.12 -28.25
N TYR A 91 -1.21 -6.83 -28.14
CA TYR A 91 0.03 -6.40 -27.47
C TYR A 91 0.08 -6.89 -26.02
N GLU A 92 -1.02 -6.72 -25.25
CA GLU A 92 -1.14 -7.17 -23.86
C GLU A 92 -0.89 -8.69 -23.76
N TYR A 93 -1.56 -9.48 -24.59
CA TYR A 93 -1.44 -10.93 -24.62
C TYR A 93 -0.02 -11.42 -24.95
N LEU A 94 0.58 -10.91 -26.02
CA LEU A 94 1.95 -11.30 -26.43
C LEU A 94 2.99 -10.95 -25.35
N ASN A 95 2.84 -9.81 -24.68
CA ASN A 95 3.75 -9.45 -23.60
C ASN A 95 3.60 -10.36 -22.38
N VAL A 96 2.40 -10.76 -22.01
CA VAL A 96 2.17 -11.75 -20.95
C VAL A 96 2.76 -13.09 -21.31
N CYS A 97 2.57 -13.57 -22.55
CA CYS A 97 3.18 -14.83 -23.03
C CYS A 97 4.72 -14.82 -22.93
N THR A 98 5.35 -13.64 -23.04
CA THR A 98 6.81 -13.49 -22.90
C THR A 98 7.26 -13.17 -21.46
N GLY A 99 6.36 -13.26 -20.47
CA GLY A 99 6.65 -13.07 -19.06
C GLY A 99 6.75 -11.61 -18.60
N SER A 100 6.27 -10.65 -19.39
CA SER A 100 6.21 -9.23 -19.04
C SER A 100 4.90 -8.89 -18.33
N PHE A 101 4.87 -7.76 -17.60
CA PHE A 101 3.67 -7.20 -16.99
C PHE A 101 3.22 -5.94 -17.74
N PRO A 102 2.37 -6.07 -18.79
CA PRO A 102 2.01 -4.96 -19.68
C PRO A 102 0.88 -4.06 -19.17
N GLU A 103 0.16 -4.43 -18.11
CA GLU A 103 -1.05 -3.74 -17.66
C GLU A 103 -0.86 -2.24 -17.43
N PRO A 104 0.21 -1.74 -16.79
CA PRO A 104 0.39 -0.29 -16.65
C PRO A 104 0.42 0.43 -18.00
N PHE A 105 1.11 -0.13 -18.99
CA PHE A 105 1.19 0.44 -20.33
C PHE A 105 -0.19 0.45 -21.02
N THR A 106 -0.84 -0.70 -21.10
CA THR A 106 -2.08 -0.86 -21.86
C THR A 106 -3.24 -0.10 -21.23
N PHE A 107 -3.31 -0.07 -19.89
CA PHE A 107 -4.28 0.76 -19.17
C PHE A 107 -4.09 2.24 -19.50
N GLY A 108 -2.88 2.76 -19.43
CA GLY A 108 -2.63 4.17 -19.71
C GLY A 108 -2.93 4.58 -21.13
N GLU A 109 -2.74 3.71 -22.14
CA GLU A 109 -3.14 3.98 -23.52
C GLU A 109 -4.67 4.04 -23.67
N ARG A 110 -5.40 3.14 -22.98
CA ARG A 110 -6.86 3.18 -22.94
C ARG A 110 -7.38 4.43 -22.24
N VAL A 111 -6.78 4.82 -21.11
CA VAL A 111 -7.10 6.06 -20.38
C VAL A 111 -6.86 7.29 -21.24
N TYR A 112 -5.69 7.37 -21.91
CA TYR A 112 -5.39 8.49 -22.80
C TYR A 112 -6.46 8.65 -23.89
N SER A 113 -6.83 7.56 -24.53
CA SER A 113 -7.83 7.54 -25.59
C SER A 113 -9.23 7.95 -25.08
N TYR A 114 -9.58 7.53 -23.87
CA TYR A 114 -10.84 7.88 -23.22
C TYR A 114 -10.86 9.36 -22.80
N LEU A 115 -9.89 9.82 -22.05
CA LEU A 115 -9.85 11.17 -21.50
C LEU A 115 -9.62 12.25 -22.55
N LYS A 116 -8.92 11.95 -23.65
CA LYS A 116 -8.84 12.88 -24.79
C LYS A 116 -10.22 13.30 -25.32
N LYS A 117 -11.20 12.40 -25.28
CA LYS A 117 -12.58 12.66 -25.69
C LYS A 117 -13.43 13.30 -24.58
N HIS A 118 -13.10 13.08 -23.32
CA HIS A 118 -13.89 13.48 -22.15
C HIS A 118 -13.19 14.55 -21.29
N ARG A 119 -12.16 15.23 -21.81
CA ARG A 119 -11.31 16.17 -21.04
C ARG A 119 -12.10 17.31 -20.36
N LYS A 120 -13.23 17.72 -20.93
CA LYS A 120 -14.07 18.82 -20.40
C LYS A 120 -14.85 18.42 -19.13
N ASN A 121 -14.87 17.14 -18.80
CA ASN A 121 -15.62 16.64 -17.65
C ASN A 121 -14.84 16.78 -16.33
N TYR A 122 -13.53 17.03 -16.40
CA TYR A 122 -12.65 17.03 -15.25
C TYR A 122 -11.73 18.24 -15.24
N ASP A 123 -11.44 18.73 -14.03
CA ASP A 123 -10.47 19.80 -13.80
C ASP A 123 -9.06 19.24 -13.64
N ILE A 124 -8.95 18.01 -13.12
CA ILE A 124 -7.66 17.34 -12.85
C ILE A 124 -7.78 15.83 -12.96
N VAL A 125 -6.68 15.20 -13.34
CA VAL A 125 -6.47 13.74 -13.30
C VAL A 125 -5.42 13.40 -12.25
N HIS A 126 -5.66 12.37 -11.47
CA HIS A 126 -4.71 11.84 -10.51
C HIS A 126 -4.40 10.37 -10.82
N ASP A 127 -3.19 10.10 -11.26
CA ASP A 127 -2.70 8.75 -11.58
C ASP A 127 -2.16 8.05 -10.33
N ASN A 128 -2.71 6.89 -10.01
CA ASN A 128 -2.26 6.07 -8.90
C ASN A 128 -1.19 5.08 -9.36
N GLN A 129 0.03 5.56 -9.50
CA GLN A 129 1.26 4.81 -9.81
C GLN A 129 1.22 3.97 -11.13
N CYS A 130 0.39 4.34 -12.11
CA CYS A 130 0.46 3.69 -13.42
C CYS A 130 1.68 4.17 -14.22
N LEU A 131 1.88 5.49 -14.30
CA LEU A 131 3.06 6.13 -14.92
C LEU A 131 3.34 5.62 -16.34
N SER A 132 2.29 5.44 -17.14
CA SER A 132 2.44 5.00 -18.53
C SER A 132 2.73 6.14 -19.49
N TYR A 133 3.18 5.81 -20.69
CA TYR A 133 3.37 6.81 -21.75
C TYR A 133 2.08 7.55 -22.09
N GLY A 134 0.91 6.87 -22.05
CA GLY A 134 -0.40 7.49 -22.23
C GLY A 134 -0.68 8.57 -21.20
N ILE A 135 -0.40 8.28 -19.91
CA ILE A 135 -0.55 9.23 -18.80
C ILE A 135 0.45 10.41 -18.95
N GLY A 136 1.70 10.12 -19.33
CA GLY A 136 2.68 11.17 -19.61
C GLY A 136 2.28 12.11 -20.75
N ARG A 137 1.61 11.59 -21.80
CA ARG A 137 1.04 12.43 -22.87
C ARG A 137 -0.18 13.22 -22.40
N LEU A 138 -1.01 12.64 -21.54
CA LEU A 138 -2.15 13.31 -20.94
C LEU A 138 -1.70 14.56 -20.18
N ALA A 139 -0.73 14.40 -19.28
CA ALA A 139 -0.15 15.46 -18.47
C ALA A 139 0.46 16.60 -19.29
N GLN A 140 1.14 16.27 -20.39
CA GLN A 140 1.84 17.27 -21.20
C GLN A 140 0.96 18.00 -22.22
N LYS A 141 -0.14 17.37 -22.70
CA LYS A 141 -0.83 17.85 -23.92
C LYS A 141 -2.34 18.01 -23.77
N VAL A 142 -2.93 17.49 -22.70
CA VAL A 142 -4.41 17.39 -22.66
C VAL A 142 -5.00 18.11 -21.46
N MET A 143 -4.50 17.87 -20.23
CA MET A 143 -5.08 18.42 -19.02
C MET A 143 -4.17 18.28 -17.80
N PRO A 144 -4.39 19.07 -16.74
CA PRO A 144 -3.65 18.95 -15.48
C PRO A 144 -3.68 17.50 -14.97
N THR A 145 -2.51 16.96 -14.66
CA THR A 145 -2.39 15.58 -14.19
C THR A 145 -1.26 15.49 -13.16
N ILE A 146 -1.55 14.88 -12.01
CA ILE A 146 -0.56 14.53 -11.00
C ILE A 146 -0.45 13.00 -10.87
N VAL A 147 0.56 12.55 -10.15
CA VAL A 147 0.75 11.14 -9.85
C VAL A 147 1.08 10.92 -8.38
N THR A 148 0.51 9.87 -7.78
CA THR A 148 0.99 9.31 -6.51
C THR A 148 1.90 8.12 -6.80
N ILE A 149 3.08 8.08 -6.16
CA ILE A 149 4.01 6.96 -6.17
C ILE A 149 4.16 6.48 -4.72
N HIS A 150 3.71 5.26 -4.44
CA HIS A 150 3.65 4.70 -3.08
C HIS A 150 5.00 4.17 -2.60
N HIS A 151 5.79 3.61 -3.51
CA HIS A 151 7.16 3.14 -3.27
C HIS A 151 7.85 2.90 -4.62
N PRO A 152 9.18 2.90 -4.66
CA PRO A 152 9.90 2.55 -5.87
C PRO A 152 9.86 1.03 -6.08
N ILE A 153 9.19 0.56 -7.14
CA ILE A 153 9.06 -0.88 -7.48
C ILE A 153 10.44 -1.51 -7.79
N THR A 154 11.47 -0.71 -7.97
CA THR A 154 12.87 -1.16 -8.09
C THR A 154 13.33 -1.98 -6.89
N VAL A 155 12.81 -1.69 -5.68
CA VAL A 155 13.10 -2.44 -4.45
C VAL A 155 12.58 -3.88 -4.59
N ASP A 156 11.33 -4.05 -5.02
CA ASP A 156 10.75 -5.38 -5.23
C ASP A 156 11.53 -6.15 -6.31
N GLN A 157 11.91 -5.47 -7.40
CA GLN A 157 12.73 -6.08 -8.46
C GLN A 157 14.09 -6.56 -7.93
N GLN A 158 14.75 -5.76 -7.09
CA GLN A 158 16.06 -6.13 -6.53
C GLN A 158 15.95 -7.35 -5.62
N GLU A 159 14.91 -7.43 -4.78
CA GLU A 159 14.69 -8.57 -3.90
C GLU A 159 14.36 -9.85 -4.69
N ASP A 160 13.46 -9.78 -5.68
CA ASP A 160 13.16 -10.91 -6.54
C ASP A 160 14.41 -11.39 -7.31
N TYR A 161 15.27 -10.45 -7.70
CA TYR A 161 16.51 -10.77 -8.40
C TYR A 161 17.54 -11.47 -7.50
N LYS A 162 17.62 -11.09 -6.21
CA LYS A 162 18.48 -11.77 -5.21
C LYS A 162 18.05 -13.22 -4.97
N VAL A 163 16.74 -13.47 -4.93
CA VAL A 163 16.16 -14.81 -4.71
C VAL A 163 16.28 -15.69 -5.96
N ALA A 164 16.38 -15.10 -7.15
CA ALA A 164 16.47 -15.82 -8.43
C ALA A 164 17.82 -16.53 -8.61
N LYS A 165 17.85 -17.86 -8.32
CA LYS A 165 19.09 -18.68 -8.34
C LYS A 165 19.62 -19.04 -9.73
N THR A 166 18.80 -18.97 -10.79
CA THR A 166 19.19 -19.37 -12.16
C THR A 166 19.10 -18.20 -13.14
N LEU A 167 19.90 -18.24 -14.21
CA LEU A 167 19.86 -17.22 -15.28
C LEU A 167 18.46 -17.07 -15.88
N PHE A 168 17.75 -18.18 -16.06
CA PHE A 168 16.37 -18.16 -16.58
C PHE A 168 15.42 -17.43 -15.60
N LYS A 169 15.52 -17.70 -14.28
CA LYS A 169 14.71 -16.98 -13.28
C LYS A 169 15.05 -15.50 -13.26
N LYS A 170 16.34 -15.12 -13.34
CA LYS A 170 16.79 -13.72 -13.44
C LYS A 170 16.24 -13.02 -14.68
N TYR A 171 16.24 -13.70 -15.83
CA TYR A 171 15.63 -13.18 -17.06
C TYR A 171 14.12 -12.96 -16.90
N ARG A 172 13.40 -13.88 -16.23
CA ARG A 172 11.97 -13.71 -15.95
C ARG A 172 11.70 -12.50 -15.06
N VAL A 173 12.50 -12.29 -14.01
CA VAL A 173 12.40 -11.08 -13.16
C VAL A 173 12.63 -9.82 -14.00
N PHE A 174 13.69 -9.80 -14.81
CA PHE A 174 13.95 -8.66 -15.70
C PHE A 174 12.79 -8.38 -16.67
N ARG A 175 12.19 -9.43 -17.25
CA ARG A 175 11.05 -9.29 -18.17
C ARG A 175 9.81 -8.80 -17.43
N TRP A 176 9.50 -9.36 -16.27
CA TRP A 176 8.36 -8.96 -15.45
C TRP A 176 8.40 -7.47 -15.12
N TYR A 177 9.53 -6.98 -14.64
CA TYR A 177 9.71 -5.59 -14.22
C TYR A 177 10.09 -4.63 -15.36
N SER A 178 9.98 -5.02 -16.62
CA SER A 178 10.35 -4.19 -17.79
C SER A 178 9.59 -2.86 -17.86
N PHE A 179 8.41 -2.77 -17.27
CA PHE A 179 7.59 -1.55 -17.20
C PHE A 179 8.21 -0.45 -16.32
N ILE A 180 9.09 -0.76 -15.38
CA ILE A 180 9.75 0.21 -14.49
C ILE A 180 10.49 1.29 -15.30
N ARG A 181 11.16 0.90 -16.37
CA ARG A 181 11.87 1.86 -17.25
C ARG A 181 10.91 2.90 -17.85
N MET A 182 9.69 2.49 -18.18
CA MET A 182 8.63 3.40 -18.63
C MET A 182 8.22 4.33 -17.50
N GLN A 183 7.95 3.80 -16.31
CA GLN A 183 7.54 4.58 -15.14
C GLN A 183 8.59 5.64 -14.79
N MET A 184 9.88 5.29 -14.74
CA MET A 184 10.98 6.23 -14.49
C MET A 184 11.04 7.36 -15.54
N LYS A 185 10.89 7.02 -16.83
CA LYS A 185 10.88 8.03 -17.91
C LYS A 185 9.68 8.96 -17.83
N VAL A 186 8.53 8.42 -17.47
CA VAL A 186 7.28 9.18 -17.38
C VAL A 186 7.24 10.04 -16.12
N ALA A 187 7.72 9.55 -14.98
CA ALA A 187 7.79 10.32 -13.73
C ALA A 187 8.57 11.65 -13.91
N ARG A 188 9.63 11.65 -14.72
CA ARG A 188 10.41 12.87 -15.02
C ARG A 188 9.61 14.00 -15.67
N LYS A 189 8.47 13.66 -16.29
CA LYS A 189 7.59 14.63 -16.99
C LYS A 189 6.62 15.34 -16.07
N PHE A 190 6.48 14.89 -14.82
CA PHE A 190 5.62 15.50 -13.84
C PHE A 190 6.32 16.59 -13.05
N SER A 191 5.65 17.70 -12.83
CA SER A 191 6.06 18.77 -11.92
C SER A 191 5.57 18.54 -10.50
N HIS A 192 4.46 17.80 -10.33
CA HIS A 192 3.86 17.49 -9.04
C HIS A 192 3.73 15.97 -8.90
N ILE A 193 4.50 15.41 -7.98
CA ILE A 193 4.49 13.99 -7.62
C ILE A 193 4.10 13.91 -6.15
N VAL A 194 3.11 13.11 -5.82
CA VAL A 194 2.72 12.82 -4.45
C VAL A 194 3.35 11.51 -4.00
N THR A 195 3.77 11.46 -2.76
CA THR A 195 4.20 10.21 -2.10
C THR A 195 3.69 10.17 -0.67
N VAL A 196 3.83 9.01 -0.02
CA VAL A 196 3.14 8.70 1.23
C VAL A 196 3.99 8.88 2.49
N SER A 197 5.29 9.16 2.35
CA SER A 197 6.23 9.39 3.45
C SER A 197 7.46 10.17 2.99
N GLU A 198 8.14 10.86 3.91
CA GLU A 198 9.42 11.54 3.63
C GLU A 198 10.52 10.53 3.27
N PHE A 199 10.50 9.34 3.90
CA PHE A 199 11.40 8.26 3.52
C PHE A 199 11.21 7.88 2.06
N THR A 200 9.97 7.59 1.65
CA THR A 200 9.64 7.18 0.28
C THR A 200 9.93 8.27 -0.74
N LYS A 201 9.75 9.55 -0.39
CA LYS A 201 10.15 10.69 -1.22
C LYS A 201 11.63 10.60 -1.59
N LYS A 202 12.51 10.46 -0.59
CA LYS A 202 13.97 10.36 -0.79
C LYS A 202 14.34 9.13 -1.61
N ASP A 203 13.71 8.01 -1.32
CA ASP A 203 13.97 6.73 -1.98
C ASP A 203 13.57 6.78 -3.47
N ILE A 204 12.35 7.28 -3.78
CA ILE A 204 11.91 7.46 -5.17
C ILE A 204 12.79 8.50 -5.90
N ALA A 205 13.10 9.64 -5.26
CA ALA A 205 13.93 10.67 -5.86
C ALA A 205 15.29 10.11 -6.27
N LYS A 206 15.92 9.32 -5.40
CA LYS A 206 17.19 8.63 -5.67
C LYS A 206 17.04 7.59 -6.80
N GLU A 207 16.11 6.65 -6.67
CA GLU A 207 15.94 5.54 -7.60
C GLU A 207 15.55 6.00 -9.02
N PHE A 208 14.70 7.01 -9.12
CA PHE A 208 14.20 7.53 -10.41
C PHE A 208 15.02 8.71 -10.95
N SER A 209 16.03 9.16 -10.19
CA SER A 209 16.84 10.36 -10.49
C SER A 209 15.94 11.59 -10.72
N LEU A 210 15.12 11.92 -9.71
CA LEU A 210 14.19 13.04 -9.70
C LEU A 210 14.62 14.08 -8.65
N ASP A 211 14.27 15.35 -8.90
CA ASP A 211 14.41 16.43 -7.94
C ASP A 211 13.36 16.27 -6.81
N GLU A 212 13.80 16.28 -5.56
CA GLU A 212 12.93 16.18 -4.38
C GLU A 212 11.91 17.33 -4.29
N ASN A 213 12.19 18.48 -4.88
CA ASN A 213 11.27 19.63 -4.91
C ASN A 213 9.98 19.36 -5.71
N LYS A 214 9.97 18.35 -6.57
CA LYS A 214 8.76 17.92 -7.30
C LYS A 214 7.77 17.16 -6.43
N PHE A 215 8.21 16.72 -5.24
CA PHE A 215 7.39 15.88 -4.38
C PHE A 215 6.63 16.68 -3.33
N ARG A 216 5.41 16.21 -3.09
CA ARG A 216 4.60 16.53 -1.91
C ARG A 216 4.34 15.24 -1.14
N VAL A 217 4.56 15.25 0.16
CA VAL A 217 4.23 14.13 1.03
C VAL A 217 2.81 14.33 1.54
N VAL A 218 1.95 13.36 1.25
CA VAL A 218 0.59 13.26 1.78
C VAL A 218 0.43 11.88 2.41
N HIS A 219 0.40 11.83 3.73
CA HIS A 219 0.31 10.57 4.45
C HIS A 219 -1.03 9.87 4.20
N ASN A 220 -0.99 8.54 4.18
CA ASN A 220 -2.23 7.75 4.11
C ASN A 220 -3.04 7.92 5.40
N GLY A 221 -4.36 7.91 5.26
CA GLY A 221 -5.26 7.79 6.40
C GLY A 221 -5.47 6.34 6.82
N ILE A 222 -5.93 6.15 8.05
CA ILE A 222 -6.39 4.84 8.57
C ILE A 222 -7.93 4.84 8.58
N ASN A 223 -8.51 3.69 8.28
CA ASN A 223 -9.95 3.53 8.30
C ASN A 223 -10.45 3.23 9.72
N ASN A 224 -10.97 4.23 10.39
CA ASN A 224 -11.50 4.12 11.76
C ASN A 224 -12.81 3.31 11.85
N GLU A 225 -13.40 2.88 10.73
CA GLU A 225 -14.54 1.95 10.74
C GLU A 225 -14.10 0.51 11.09
N TYR A 226 -12.85 0.15 10.79
CA TYR A 226 -12.29 -1.19 11.00
C TYR A 226 -11.18 -1.22 12.04
N PHE A 227 -10.50 -0.09 12.26
CA PHE A 227 -9.37 0.03 13.17
C PHE A 227 -9.69 1.07 14.25
N TYR A 228 -10.16 0.60 15.39
CA TYR A 228 -10.56 1.42 16.54
C TYR A 228 -10.30 0.67 17.85
N PRO A 229 -10.10 1.38 18.97
CA PRO A 229 -9.94 0.74 20.27
C PRO A 229 -11.25 0.08 20.70
N VAL A 230 -11.23 -1.23 20.94
CA VAL A 230 -12.39 -1.94 21.54
C VAL A 230 -12.44 -1.62 23.01
N GLN A 231 -13.57 -1.07 23.47
CA GLN A 231 -13.80 -0.75 24.89
C GLN A 231 -14.14 -2.02 25.68
N ASN A 232 -13.68 -2.10 26.93
CA ASN A 232 -14.03 -3.13 27.92
C ASN A 232 -13.45 -4.54 27.71
N GLY A 233 -12.38 -4.74 26.95
CA GLY A 233 -11.66 -6.00 26.87
C GLY A 233 -10.41 -6.03 27.75
N THR A 234 -10.29 -7.00 28.67
CA THR A 234 -8.98 -7.36 29.24
C THR A 234 -8.17 -8.06 28.15
N ARG A 235 -7.04 -7.46 27.76
CA ARG A 235 -6.14 -8.09 26.79
C ARG A 235 -5.54 -9.35 27.43
N PRO A 236 -5.57 -10.51 26.75
CA PRO A 236 -4.88 -11.69 27.24
C PRO A 236 -3.39 -11.40 27.43
N GLU A 237 -2.79 -11.97 28.46
CA GLU A 237 -1.36 -11.79 28.71
C GLU A 237 -0.50 -12.52 27.68
N ASN A 238 0.70 -11.99 27.43
CA ASN A 238 1.74 -12.62 26.61
C ASN A 238 1.28 -13.00 25.17
N THR A 239 0.41 -12.19 24.59
CA THR A 239 -0.07 -12.41 23.23
C THR A 239 0.51 -11.39 22.26
N ILE A 240 1.05 -11.88 21.15
CA ILE A 240 1.59 -11.08 20.05
C ILE A 240 0.64 -11.15 18.87
N ILE A 241 0.45 -10.04 18.17
CA ILE A 241 -0.26 -10.01 16.87
C ILE A 241 0.64 -9.41 15.79
N VAL A 242 0.53 -9.96 14.59
CA VAL A 242 1.15 -9.42 13.38
C VAL A 242 0.19 -9.57 12.20
N THR A 243 0.02 -8.51 11.41
CA THR A 243 -0.63 -8.59 10.09
C THR A 243 0.46 -8.74 9.04
N ASN A 244 0.48 -9.89 8.34
CA ASN A 244 1.60 -10.24 7.49
C ASN A 244 1.20 -11.10 6.30
N SER A 245 1.77 -10.80 5.12
CA SER A 245 1.72 -11.67 3.95
C SER A 245 2.83 -12.71 4.08
N ALA A 246 2.59 -13.77 4.83
CA ALA A 246 3.54 -14.69 5.47
C ALA A 246 4.83 -15.02 4.67
N ASP A 247 4.71 -15.36 3.39
CA ASP A 247 5.87 -15.78 2.57
C ASP A 247 6.53 -14.64 1.77
N ILE A 248 6.28 -13.37 2.12
CA ILE A 248 6.99 -12.23 1.53
C ILE A 248 8.19 -11.90 2.41
N PRO A 249 9.44 -12.11 1.93
CA PRO A 249 10.65 -11.93 2.74
C PRO A 249 10.78 -10.53 3.36
N LEU A 250 10.41 -9.48 2.63
CA LEU A 250 10.45 -8.10 3.11
C LEU A 250 9.54 -7.84 4.31
N LYS A 251 8.56 -8.72 4.58
CA LYS A 251 7.67 -8.59 5.74
C LYS A 251 8.25 -9.19 7.05
N GLY A 252 9.40 -9.86 6.99
CA GLY A 252 10.21 -10.22 8.13
C GLY A 252 9.59 -11.19 9.15
N LEU A 253 8.53 -11.93 8.80
CA LEU A 253 7.85 -12.85 9.72
C LEU A 253 8.79 -13.92 10.29
N ASN A 254 9.79 -14.34 9.53
CA ASN A 254 10.81 -15.29 9.97
C ASN A 254 11.53 -14.81 11.24
N PHE A 255 11.90 -13.52 11.32
CA PHE A 255 12.56 -12.97 12.51
C PHE A 255 11.63 -12.90 13.73
N LEU A 256 10.34 -12.68 13.52
CA LEU A 256 9.35 -12.72 14.60
C LEU A 256 9.13 -14.15 15.10
N LEU A 257 9.12 -15.15 14.23
CA LEU A 257 9.06 -16.57 14.63
C LEU A 257 10.29 -16.98 15.45
N GLU A 258 11.47 -16.55 15.02
CA GLU A 258 12.70 -16.77 15.79
C GLU A 258 12.67 -16.07 17.16
N ALA A 259 12.12 -14.85 17.22
CA ALA A 259 11.92 -14.12 18.48
C ALA A 259 10.93 -14.85 19.39
N ALA A 260 9.80 -15.33 18.86
CA ALA A 260 8.82 -16.11 19.62
C ALA A 260 9.42 -17.41 20.18
N ALA A 261 10.27 -18.10 19.41
CA ALA A 261 11.01 -19.28 19.87
C ALA A 261 12.00 -18.96 21.02
N GLN A 262 12.62 -17.76 21.01
CA GLN A 262 13.48 -17.31 22.10
C GLN A 262 12.67 -16.96 23.36
N ILE A 263 11.52 -16.28 23.22
CA ILE A 263 10.64 -15.88 24.32
C ILE A 263 10.08 -17.12 25.03
N ARG A 264 9.59 -18.11 24.24
CA ARG A 264 9.02 -19.37 24.75
C ARG A 264 9.92 -20.10 25.74
N LYS A 265 11.25 -19.99 25.58
CA LYS A 265 12.20 -20.61 26.52
C LYS A 265 12.22 -19.93 27.90
N LYS A 266 11.66 -18.71 28.02
CA LYS A 266 11.72 -17.90 29.25
C LYS A 266 10.35 -17.70 29.89
N GLN A 267 9.30 -17.58 29.09
CA GLN A 267 7.92 -17.34 29.55
C GLN A 267 6.90 -17.77 28.51
N PRO A 268 5.63 -18.01 28.91
CA PRO A 268 4.55 -18.32 27.97
C PRO A 268 4.39 -17.22 26.93
N VAL A 269 4.09 -17.61 25.70
CA VAL A 269 3.84 -16.67 24.59
C VAL A 269 2.86 -17.30 23.60
N LYS A 270 1.98 -16.48 23.01
CA LYS A 270 1.13 -16.83 21.87
C LYS A 270 1.34 -15.82 20.75
N LEU A 271 1.42 -16.28 19.52
CA LEU A 271 1.56 -15.44 18.32
C LEU A 271 0.39 -15.66 17.38
N THR A 272 -0.39 -14.63 17.16
CA THR A 272 -1.44 -14.62 16.14
C THR A 272 -0.92 -13.91 14.89
N VAL A 273 -0.94 -14.59 13.76
CA VAL A 273 -0.57 -14.07 12.45
C VAL A 273 -1.82 -13.90 11.61
N ILE A 274 -2.23 -12.66 11.35
CA ILE A 274 -3.29 -12.37 10.38
C ILE A 274 -2.71 -12.52 8.98
N GLY A 275 -2.97 -13.66 8.36
CA GLY A 275 -2.41 -14.11 7.11
C GLY A 275 -2.26 -15.62 7.07
N GLN A 276 -1.83 -16.15 5.93
CA GLN A 276 -1.65 -17.58 5.75
C GLN A 276 -0.36 -17.87 5.00
N PRO A 277 0.48 -18.79 5.49
CA PRO A 277 1.65 -19.25 4.76
C PRO A 277 1.23 -20.11 3.57
N LYS A 278 2.09 -20.19 2.58
CA LYS A 278 1.94 -21.14 1.49
C LYS A 278 2.20 -22.54 2.01
N LYS A 279 1.38 -23.50 1.57
CA LYS A 279 1.59 -24.93 1.88
C LYS A 279 2.98 -25.36 1.41
N ASN A 280 3.74 -26.00 2.29
CA ASN A 280 5.15 -26.34 2.10
C ASN A 280 6.05 -25.13 1.77
N GLY A 281 5.64 -23.93 2.21
CA GLY A 281 6.37 -22.68 2.03
C GLY A 281 7.50 -22.50 3.03
N ILE A 282 8.24 -21.40 2.88
CA ILE A 282 9.39 -21.08 3.74
C ILE A 282 8.94 -20.91 5.21
N ILE A 283 7.80 -20.25 5.41
CA ILE A 283 7.30 -19.95 6.77
C ILE A 283 6.77 -21.22 7.45
N GLU A 284 6.00 -22.07 6.76
CA GLU A 284 5.49 -23.33 7.33
C GLU A 284 6.66 -24.23 7.77
N ASN A 285 7.65 -24.41 6.89
CA ASN A 285 8.85 -25.20 7.21
C ASN A 285 9.67 -24.58 8.38
N LEU A 286 9.67 -23.25 8.51
CA LEU A 286 10.38 -22.59 9.62
C LEU A 286 9.66 -22.79 10.95
N VAL A 287 8.32 -22.74 10.98
CA VAL A 287 7.52 -23.04 12.18
C VAL A 287 7.82 -24.43 12.70
N ASP A 288 7.88 -25.43 11.81
CA ASP A 288 8.21 -26.83 12.18
C ASP A 288 9.65 -26.94 12.67
N LYS A 289 10.61 -26.34 11.97
CA LYS A 289 12.03 -26.33 12.35
C LYS A 289 12.29 -25.70 13.71
N LEU A 290 11.56 -24.63 14.04
CA LEU A 290 11.68 -23.94 15.34
C LEU A 290 10.88 -24.63 16.44
N GLY A 291 10.00 -25.58 16.13
CA GLY A 291 9.14 -26.27 17.07
C GLY A 291 8.15 -25.33 17.76
N VAL A 292 7.58 -24.38 17.04
CA VAL A 292 6.67 -23.34 17.59
C VAL A 292 5.23 -23.46 17.12
N SER A 293 4.85 -24.56 16.48
CA SER A 293 3.52 -24.80 15.91
C SER A 293 2.39 -24.69 16.94
N ASP A 294 2.65 -25.02 18.19
CA ASP A 294 1.69 -24.96 19.31
C ASP A 294 1.44 -23.54 19.86
N ILE A 295 2.34 -22.59 19.58
CA ILE A 295 2.21 -21.19 20.03
C ILE A 295 1.86 -20.22 18.88
N VAL A 296 1.91 -20.65 17.62
CA VAL A 296 1.64 -19.83 16.44
C VAL A 296 0.28 -20.18 15.85
N HIS A 297 -0.60 -19.19 15.74
CA HIS A 297 -1.89 -19.32 15.11
C HIS A 297 -1.99 -18.45 13.86
N PHE A 298 -2.20 -19.06 12.70
CA PHE A 298 -2.48 -18.38 11.44
C PHE A 298 -4.01 -18.28 11.24
N THR A 299 -4.53 -17.06 11.15
CA THR A 299 -5.97 -16.86 10.99
C THR A 299 -6.46 -17.12 9.57
N GLY A 300 -5.53 -17.15 8.60
CA GLY A 300 -5.90 -17.01 7.20
C GLY A 300 -6.36 -15.57 6.90
N ARG A 301 -7.23 -15.46 5.90
CA ARG A 301 -7.85 -14.19 5.54
C ARG A 301 -9.05 -13.96 6.46
N ILE A 302 -9.10 -12.79 7.10
CA ILE A 302 -10.22 -12.35 7.93
C ILE A 302 -11.03 -11.26 7.21
N ALA A 303 -12.27 -11.01 7.65
CA ALA A 303 -13.07 -9.88 7.21
C ALA A 303 -12.53 -8.56 7.82
N ASN A 304 -12.79 -7.45 7.15
CA ASN A 304 -12.30 -6.14 7.62
C ASN A 304 -12.85 -5.78 9.01
N GLU A 305 -14.09 -6.17 9.26
CA GLU A 305 -14.83 -5.93 10.50
C GLU A 305 -14.23 -6.67 11.70
N GLU A 306 -13.46 -7.73 11.47
CA GLU A 306 -12.85 -8.55 12.52
C GLU A 306 -11.48 -8.00 13.01
N PHE A 307 -10.86 -7.06 12.27
CA PHE A 307 -9.51 -6.57 12.62
C PHE A 307 -9.46 -5.98 14.03
N ALA A 308 -10.41 -5.12 14.41
CA ALA A 308 -10.42 -4.50 15.73
C ALA A 308 -10.48 -5.57 16.86
N ASP A 309 -11.25 -6.64 16.68
CA ASP A 309 -11.37 -7.73 17.65
C ASP A 309 -10.10 -8.56 17.77
N TYR A 310 -9.41 -8.81 16.63
CA TYR A 310 -8.11 -9.49 16.68
C TYR A 310 -7.06 -8.64 17.37
N TYR A 311 -6.98 -7.35 17.07
CA TYR A 311 -6.06 -6.43 17.74
C TYR A 311 -6.39 -6.28 19.23
N ALA A 312 -7.68 -6.29 19.63
CA ALA A 312 -8.08 -6.22 21.03
C ALA A 312 -7.60 -7.42 21.86
N LYS A 313 -7.38 -8.57 21.23
CA LYS A 313 -6.89 -9.81 21.88
C LYS A 313 -5.36 -9.89 21.94
N ALA A 314 -4.64 -8.83 21.68
CA ALA A 314 -3.18 -8.82 21.69
C ALA A 314 -2.61 -7.91 22.79
N THR A 315 -1.58 -8.38 23.48
CA THR A 315 -0.79 -7.58 24.42
C THR A 315 0.11 -6.59 23.68
N VAL A 316 0.70 -7.03 22.55
CA VAL A 316 1.66 -6.28 21.74
C VAL A 316 1.44 -6.59 20.27
N ALA A 317 1.46 -5.57 19.43
CA ALA A 317 1.56 -5.71 17.98
C ALA A 317 3.04 -5.61 17.55
N VAL A 318 3.43 -6.41 16.55
CA VAL A 318 4.80 -6.39 16.03
C VAL A 318 4.77 -6.23 14.51
N ILE A 319 5.53 -5.27 13.98
CA ILE A 319 5.74 -5.08 12.54
C ILE A 319 7.22 -5.33 12.24
N PRO A 320 7.60 -6.58 11.92
CA PRO A 320 9.00 -6.98 11.78
C PRO A 320 9.56 -6.71 10.36
N SER A 321 8.89 -5.88 9.57
CA SER A 321 9.20 -5.64 8.16
C SER A 321 10.63 -5.11 7.95
N LEU A 322 11.29 -5.60 6.91
CA LEU A 322 12.61 -5.10 6.49
C LEU A 322 12.49 -3.80 5.68
N TYR A 323 11.35 -3.59 5.04
CA TYR A 323 11.04 -2.40 4.27
C TYR A 323 9.53 -2.16 4.21
N GLU A 324 9.12 -0.92 4.41
CA GLU A 324 7.76 -0.43 4.18
C GLU A 324 7.81 0.95 3.51
N GLY A 325 7.01 1.16 2.47
CA GLY A 325 6.85 2.49 1.86
C GLY A 325 6.05 3.45 2.73
N PHE A 326 5.12 2.92 3.54
CA PHE A 326 4.39 3.65 4.58
C PHE A 326 4.30 2.83 5.86
N GLY A 327 3.72 1.63 5.81
CA GLY A 327 3.54 0.79 7.00
C GLY A 327 2.12 0.90 7.57
N LEU A 328 1.11 0.74 6.72
CA LEU A 328 -0.30 0.71 7.16
C LEU A 328 -0.52 -0.18 8.38
N PRO A 329 0.02 -1.43 8.46
CA PRO A 329 -0.20 -2.28 9.62
C PRO A 329 0.29 -1.68 10.96
N ALA A 330 1.34 -0.84 10.93
CA ALA A 330 1.81 -0.15 12.14
C ALA A 330 0.79 0.89 12.60
N ALA A 331 0.28 1.71 11.68
CA ALA A 331 -0.72 2.72 11.99
C ALA A 331 -2.08 2.08 12.36
N GLU A 332 -2.46 0.96 11.75
CA GLU A 332 -3.66 0.18 12.08
C GLU A 332 -3.61 -0.38 13.51
N ALA A 333 -2.47 -0.96 13.91
CA ALA A 333 -2.25 -1.43 15.28
C ALA A 333 -2.32 -0.29 16.30
N MET A 334 -1.70 0.86 16.01
CA MET A 334 -1.78 2.06 16.84
C MET A 334 -3.22 2.59 16.95
N ALA A 335 -3.99 2.60 15.83
CA ALA A 335 -5.39 3.00 15.83
C ALA A 335 -6.25 2.12 16.75
N CYS A 336 -5.94 0.83 16.83
CA CYS A 336 -6.59 -0.12 17.76
C CYS A 336 -6.08 -0.02 19.21
N GLY A 337 -5.17 0.92 19.51
CA GLY A 337 -4.60 1.10 20.83
C GLY A 337 -3.77 -0.10 21.31
N VAL A 338 -3.10 -0.79 20.40
CA VAL A 338 -2.19 -1.89 20.76
C VAL A 338 -0.77 -1.35 20.87
N PRO A 339 -0.05 -1.60 21.98
CA PRO A 339 1.37 -1.27 22.09
C PRO A 339 2.16 -1.85 20.92
N LEU A 340 2.98 -1.05 20.27
CA LEU A 340 3.61 -1.39 19.02
C LEU A 340 5.12 -1.51 19.13
N ILE A 341 5.68 -2.62 18.63
CA ILE A 341 7.09 -2.77 18.32
C ILE A 341 7.22 -2.86 16.80
N SER A 342 8.11 -2.06 16.23
CA SER A 342 8.36 -2.04 14.79
C SER A 342 9.87 -2.01 14.52
N THR A 343 10.25 -2.29 13.29
CA THR A 343 11.64 -2.13 12.86
C THR A 343 11.89 -0.73 12.31
N SER A 344 13.16 -0.38 12.10
CA SER A 344 13.55 0.82 11.37
C SER A 344 13.49 0.66 9.84
N GLY A 345 12.75 -0.33 9.32
CA GLY A 345 12.64 -0.64 7.90
C GLY A 345 11.78 0.37 7.12
N GLY A 346 12.42 1.16 6.26
CA GLY A 346 11.71 2.11 5.40
C GLY A 346 11.07 3.27 6.16
N ALA A 347 9.80 3.54 5.90
CA ALA A 347 9.03 4.63 6.52
C ALA A 347 8.52 4.32 7.95
N LEU A 348 8.77 3.12 8.48
CA LEU A 348 8.25 2.73 9.80
C LEU A 348 8.63 3.70 10.93
N PRO A 349 9.87 4.21 11.04
CA PRO A 349 10.20 5.21 12.08
C PRO A 349 9.37 6.50 11.96
N GLU A 350 9.08 6.94 10.73
CA GLU A 350 8.25 8.12 10.47
C GLU A 350 6.80 7.89 10.89
N VAL A 351 6.25 6.71 10.61
CA VAL A 351 4.87 6.36 10.97
C VAL A 351 4.72 6.15 12.48
N VAL A 352 5.64 5.41 13.09
CA VAL A 352 5.59 5.07 14.52
C VAL A 352 5.91 6.27 15.41
N GLY A 353 6.94 7.06 15.08
CA GLY A 353 7.43 8.16 15.91
C GLY A 353 7.71 7.69 17.33
N ASP A 354 7.28 8.51 18.30
CA ASP A 354 7.47 8.22 19.73
C ASP A 354 6.35 7.32 20.32
N ALA A 355 5.41 6.88 19.51
CA ALA A 355 4.26 6.07 19.95
C ALA A 355 4.51 4.56 19.96
N GLY A 356 5.73 4.11 19.64
CA GLY A 356 6.12 2.69 19.63
C GLY A 356 7.62 2.50 19.90
N ILE A 357 8.05 1.24 19.98
CA ILE A 357 9.45 0.87 20.07
C ILE A 357 9.99 0.52 18.69
N ILE A 358 11.13 1.11 18.32
CA ILE A 358 11.83 0.81 17.07
C ILE A 358 13.06 -0.03 17.34
N VAL A 359 13.18 -1.16 16.64
CA VAL A 359 14.35 -2.05 16.68
C VAL A 359 15.03 -2.14 15.30
N PRO A 360 16.29 -2.58 15.22
CA PRO A 360 16.91 -2.87 13.93
C PRO A 360 16.13 -3.94 13.15
N PRO A 361 16.02 -3.81 11.81
CA PRO A 361 15.45 -4.87 10.98
C PRO A 361 16.33 -6.13 11.01
N ALA A 362 15.72 -7.30 10.81
CA ALA A 362 16.38 -8.61 10.83
C ALA A 362 17.03 -8.99 12.18
N ASP A 363 16.61 -8.39 13.30
CA ASP A 363 17.12 -8.69 14.63
C ASP A 363 16.06 -9.35 15.52
N ALA A 364 15.99 -10.68 15.44
CA ALA A 364 15.07 -11.49 16.25
C ALA A 364 15.31 -11.33 17.78
N SER A 365 16.56 -11.11 18.20
CA SER A 365 16.92 -10.96 19.62
C SER A 365 16.46 -9.59 20.16
N ALA A 366 16.59 -8.53 19.40
CA ALA A 366 16.01 -7.22 19.75
C ALA A 366 14.49 -7.30 19.85
N LEU A 367 13.81 -7.92 18.87
CA LEU A 367 12.37 -8.16 18.94
C LEU A 367 11.99 -8.92 20.22
N ALA A 368 12.66 -10.04 20.53
CA ALA A 368 12.37 -10.84 21.71
C ALA A 368 12.55 -10.04 23.01
N ARG A 369 13.60 -9.23 23.12
CA ARG A 369 13.89 -8.40 24.29
C ARG A 369 12.78 -7.37 24.51
N GLU A 370 12.41 -6.62 23.48
CA GLU A 370 11.40 -5.55 23.61
C GLU A 370 9.98 -6.11 23.79
N ILE A 371 9.66 -7.27 23.22
CA ILE A 371 8.39 -7.95 23.47
C ILE A 371 8.30 -8.37 24.96
N MET A 372 9.34 -9.01 25.50
CA MET A 372 9.38 -9.39 26.92
C MET A 372 9.35 -8.15 27.84
N PHE A 373 10.02 -7.06 27.45
CA PHE A 373 9.94 -5.80 28.18
C PHE A 373 8.48 -5.32 28.28
N LEU A 374 7.76 -5.25 27.17
CA LEU A 374 6.36 -4.84 27.19
C LEU A 374 5.44 -5.83 27.89
N PHE A 375 5.69 -7.14 27.84
CA PHE A 375 4.91 -8.11 28.60
C PHE A 375 4.97 -7.84 30.11
N ASN A 376 6.14 -7.44 30.61
CA ASN A 376 6.39 -7.23 32.03
C ASN A 376 6.13 -5.77 32.51
N ASN A 377 5.76 -4.84 31.60
CA ASN A 377 5.57 -3.43 31.94
C ASN A 377 4.19 -2.90 31.51
N PRO A 378 3.11 -3.16 32.27
CA PRO A 378 1.74 -2.77 31.93
C PRO A 378 1.56 -1.26 31.82
N ASP A 379 2.24 -0.46 32.64
CA ASP A 379 2.16 1.00 32.57
C ASP A 379 2.75 1.54 31.27
N GLN A 380 3.84 0.98 30.81
CA GLN A 380 4.44 1.34 29.52
C GLN A 380 3.50 0.99 28.36
N ARG A 381 2.85 -0.19 28.43
CA ARG A 381 1.84 -0.58 27.44
C ARG A 381 0.71 0.44 27.36
N LYS A 382 0.18 0.87 28.52
CA LYS A 382 -0.92 1.84 28.59
C LYS A 382 -0.54 3.19 27.99
N LYS A 383 0.64 3.70 28.34
CA LYS A 383 1.16 4.96 27.78
C LYS A 383 1.34 4.87 26.26
N MET A 384 1.92 3.80 25.78
CA MET A 384 2.18 3.59 24.36
C MET A 384 0.89 3.43 23.56
N ALA A 385 -0.10 2.69 24.09
CA ALA A 385 -1.41 2.54 23.46
C ALA A 385 -2.11 3.89 23.27
N GLN A 386 -2.10 4.74 24.29
CA GLN A 386 -2.70 6.07 24.22
C GLN A 386 -1.96 6.96 23.21
N ALA A 387 -0.63 7.00 23.25
CA ALA A 387 0.19 7.78 22.31
C ALA A 387 -0.06 7.33 20.86
N GLY A 388 -0.23 6.02 20.62
CA GLY A 388 -0.55 5.47 19.31
C GLY A 388 -1.88 5.99 18.75
N ILE A 389 -2.94 5.95 19.56
CA ILE A 389 -4.26 6.45 19.19
C ILE A 389 -4.21 7.96 18.86
N GLU A 390 -3.57 8.74 19.71
CA GLU A 390 -3.44 10.19 19.52
C GLU A 390 -2.68 10.54 18.24
N ARG A 391 -1.59 9.82 17.99
CA ARG A 391 -0.78 9.99 16.77
C ARG A 391 -1.59 9.70 15.51
N VAL A 392 -2.30 8.59 15.45
CA VAL A 392 -3.11 8.22 14.28
C VAL A 392 -4.21 9.27 14.05
N ASN A 393 -4.93 9.64 15.08
CA ASN A 393 -6.02 10.61 14.97
C ASN A 393 -5.55 12.01 14.51
N SER A 394 -4.34 12.42 14.90
CA SER A 394 -3.79 13.74 14.54
C SER A 394 -3.15 13.77 13.15
N ILE A 395 -2.54 12.66 12.71
CA ILE A 395 -1.70 12.66 11.50
C ILE A 395 -2.32 11.82 10.37
N PHE A 396 -2.79 10.61 10.67
CA PHE A 396 -3.13 9.59 9.67
C PHE A 396 -4.64 9.45 9.49
N ASN A 397 -5.32 10.51 9.06
CA ASN A 397 -6.74 10.46 8.73
C ASN A 397 -7.02 10.89 7.29
N TRP A 398 -8.00 10.24 6.66
CA TRP A 398 -8.31 10.46 5.24
C TRP A 398 -8.87 11.84 4.93
N SER A 399 -9.56 12.50 5.89
CA SER A 399 -10.06 13.86 5.68
C SER A 399 -8.91 14.87 5.57
N LYS A 400 -7.87 14.71 6.42
CA LYS A 400 -6.65 15.51 6.33
C LYS A 400 -5.90 15.25 5.03
N ALA A 401 -5.68 13.96 4.69
CA ALA A 401 -5.02 13.57 3.45
C ALA A 401 -5.73 14.12 2.21
N ALA A 402 -7.07 14.08 2.19
CA ALA A 402 -7.86 14.65 1.10
C ALA A 402 -7.74 16.17 1.03
N GLY A 403 -7.71 16.86 2.17
CA GLY A 403 -7.48 18.31 2.21
C GLY A 403 -6.13 18.72 1.65
N GLU A 404 -5.05 18.06 2.09
CA GLU A 404 -3.69 18.27 1.56
C GLU A 404 -3.61 17.93 0.06
N MET A 405 -4.30 16.88 -0.38
CA MET A 405 -4.36 16.51 -1.79
C MET A 405 -5.06 17.57 -2.64
N VAL A 406 -6.12 18.20 -2.14
CA VAL A 406 -6.82 19.31 -2.83
C VAL A 406 -5.90 20.50 -3.04
N GLU A 407 -5.03 20.80 -2.07
CA GLU A 407 -4.01 21.86 -2.24
C GLU A 407 -3.06 21.52 -3.40
N VAL A 408 -2.55 20.31 -3.44
CA VAL A 408 -1.70 19.82 -4.56
C VAL A 408 -2.44 19.90 -5.90
N TYR A 409 -3.73 19.54 -5.92
CA TYR A 409 -4.53 19.64 -7.16
C TYR A 409 -4.61 21.08 -7.67
N ARG A 410 -4.85 22.04 -6.78
CA ARG A 410 -4.93 23.46 -7.15
C ARG A 410 -3.60 23.98 -7.67
N GLU A 411 -2.49 23.66 -6.96
CA GLU A 411 -1.14 24.01 -7.41
C GLU A 411 -0.86 23.47 -8.84
N ALA A 412 -1.25 22.21 -9.10
CA ALA A 412 -1.03 21.57 -10.39
C ALA A 412 -1.92 22.15 -11.51
N ILE A 413 -3.16 22.51 -11.21
CA ILE A 413 -4.08 23.18 -12.16
C ILE A 413 -3.52 24.56 -12.53
N ASP A 414 -3.14 25.37 -11.53
CA ASP A 414 -2.59 26.70 -11.75
C ASP A 414 -1.26 26.66 -12.51
N GLY A 415 -0.40 25.69 -12.19
CA GLY A 415 0.86 25.48 -12.90
C GLY A 415 0.66 25.09 -14.36
N TYR A 416 -0.31 24.23 -14.65
CA TYR A 416 -0.64 23.80 -16.01
C TYR A 416 -1.11 24.98 -16.88
N HIS A 417 -2.02 25.82 -16.34
CA HIS A 417 -2.56 26.96 -17.08
C HIS A 417 -1.55 28.09 -17.31
N ARG A 418 -0.52 28.20 -16.45
CA ARG A 418 0.59 29.15 -16.67
C ARG A 418 1.59 28.71 -17.72
N SER A 419 1.64 27.39 -18.00
CA SER A 419 2.59 26.80 -18.95
C SER A 419 1.97 26.53 -20.34
N ALA A 420 0.64 26.63 -20.47
CA ALA A 420 -0.12 26.47 -21.70
C ALA A 420 -0.36 27.81 -22.40
#